data_29767577ce6895e23f9477a50e728c9c
#
_entry.id   29767577ce6895e23f9477a50e728c9c
#
_cell.length_a   1.000
_cell.length_b   1.000
_cell.length_c   1.000
_cell.angle_alpha   90.00
_cell.angle_beta   90.00
_cell.angle_gamma   90.00
#
_symmetry.space_group_name_H-M   'P 1'
#
loop_
_entity.id
_entity.type
_entity.pdbx_description
1 polymer ?
#
loop_
_entity_poly.entity_id
_entity_poly.type
_entity_poly.pdbx_seq_one_letter_code
_entity_poly.pdbx_strand_id
1 'polypeptide(L)'
;MAAITLVKGETPALDRTWMSMPDGSTRQVAVHVVHDLPHLVVESLFGIEDGLWGVLARGGFGAANLARTRSRGRRARLVTDEPLDDLGARNWRGHLVAKAATNAVMNRWQEGPDTPDGVRARLSPGDEADADYRQRIAGLLGRLDDATIALAIGGTRDLSSAWARLPAVGLLRLQWPLPRRQP
;
A
#
# COMPACT_ATOMS: atom_id res chain seq x y z
N MET A 1 -4.41 -9.49 12.12
CA MET A 1 -5.12 -8.50 11.26
C MET A 1 -5.03 -7.15 11.92
N ALA A 2 -4.69 -6.10 11.17
CA ALA A 2 -4.66 -4.74 11.69
C ALA A 2 -5.93 -3.98 11.26
N ALA A 3 -6.56 -3.24 12.19
CA ALA A 3 -7.67 -2.36 11.86
C ALA A 3 -7.12 -1.01 11.36
N ILE A 4 -7.70 -0.50 10.28
CA ILE A 4 -7.33 0.76 9.64
C ILE A 4 -8.55 1.67 9.68
N THR A 5 -8.38 2.89 10.16
CA THR A 5 -9.41 3.94 10.10
C THR A 5 -8.86 5.13 9.34
N LEU A 6 -9.51 5.44 8.24
CA LEU A 6 -9.22 6.61 7.42
C LEU A 6 -10.25 7.69 7.73
N VAL A 7 -9.79 8.89 7.99
CA VAL A 7 -10.63 10.08 8.25
C VAL A 7 -10.37 11.07 7.14
N LYS A 8 -11.41 11.41 6.38
CA LYS A 8 -11.31 12.37 5.30
C LYS A 8 -11.27 13.79 5.85
N GLY A 9 -10.24 14.54 5.50
CA GLY A 9 -10.14 15.96 5.80
C GLY A 9 -10.92 16.83 4.81
N GLU A 10 -11.01 18.12 5.08
CA GLU A 10 -11.53 19.10 4.14
C GLU A 10 -10.66 19.23 2.88
N THR A 11 -9.37 18.94 3.04
CA THR A 11 -8.39 18.86 1.94
C THR A 11 -7.57 17.57 2.11
N PRO A 12 -6.98 17.04 1.04
CA PRO A 12 -6.14 15.82 1.12
C PRO A 12 -4.99 15.94 2.13
N ALA A 13 -4.48 17.13 2.40
CA ALA A 13 -3.44 17.37 3.40
C ALA A 13 -3.93 17.18 4.86
N LEU A 14 -5.23 17.20 5.07
CA LEU A 14 -5.88 17.00 6.37
C LEU A 14 -6.41 15.58 6.56
N ASP A 15 -6.29 14.71 5.56
CA ASP A 15 -6.62 13.29 5.72
C ASP A 15 -5.79 12.68 6.83
N ARG A 16 -6.38 11.77 7.59
CA ARG A 16 -5.74 11.08 8.71
C ARG A 16 -5.96 9.59 8.60
N THR A 17 -4.93 8.84 8.93
CA THR A 17 -4.98 7.38 8.97
C THR A 17 -4.55 6.90 10.33
N TRP A 18 -5.37 6.06 10.93
CA TRP A 18 -5.10 5.39 12.20
C TRP A 18 -5.03 3.90 11.97
N MET A 19 -4.10 3.25 12.64
CA MET A 19 -3.89 1.81 12.50
C MET A 19 -3.67 1.16 13.86
N SER A 20 -4.30 0.01 14.08
CA SER A 20 -4.00 -0.82 15.24
C SER A 20 -2.65 -1.52 15.05
N MET A 21 -1.83 -1.48 16.09
CA MET A 21 -0.50 -2.05 16.10
C MET A 21 -0.50 -3.44 16.77
N PRO A 22 0.54 -4.26 16.53
CA PRO A 22 0.67 -5.58 17.16
C PRO A 22 0.68 -5.52 18.69
N ASP A 23 1.15 -4.43 19.29
CA ASP A 23 1.17 -4.17 20.72
C ASP A 23 -0.20 -3.78 21.32
N GLY A 24 -1.26 -3.79 20.51
CA GLY A 24 -2.61 -3.39 20.88
C GLY A 24 -2.84 -1.87 20.89
N SER A 25 -1.82 -1.06 20.70
CA SER A 25 -1.98 0.40 20.59
C SER A 25 -2.62 0.79 19.25
N THR A 26 -3.14 2.00 19.19
CA THR A 26 -3.59 2.63 17.93
C THR A 26 -2.68 3.82 17.66
N ARG A 27 -2.11 3.88 16.46
CA ARG A 27 -1.20 4.95 16.07
C ARG A 27 -1.68 5.65 14.82
N GLN A 28 -1.44 6.94 14.74
CA GLN A 28 -1.59 7.68 13.50
C GLN A 28 -0.40 7.38 12.60
N VAL A 29 -0.70 6.95 11.37
CA VAL A 29 0.32 6.69 10.34
C VAL A 29 0.21 7.74 9.24
N ALA A 30 1.35 8.19 8.72
CA ALA A 30 1.39 9.17 7.65
C ALA A 30 1.37 8.47 6.30
N VAL A 31 0.19 8.38 5.70
CA VAL A 31 -0.01 7.91 4.34
C VAL A 31 -0.70 9.00 3.52
N HIS A 32 -0.47 9.00 2.22
CA HIS A 32 -1.20 9.85 1.29
C HIS A 32 -2.40 9.06 0.79
N VAL A 33 -3.56 9.19 1.47
CA VAL A 33 -4.70 8.30 1.34
C VAL A 33 -5.07 8.02 -0.12
N VAL A 34 -5.23 9.05 -0.94
CA VAL A 34 -5.61 8.90 -2.38
C VAL A 34 -4.58 8.06 -3.15
N HIS A 35 -3.30 8.22 -2.83
CA HIS A 35 -2.20 7.48 -3.48
C HIS A 35 -2.05 6.06 -2.92
N ASP A 36 -2.23 5.91 -1.61
CA ASP A 36 -1.84 4.69 -0.91
C ASP A 36 -2.99 3.69 -0.72
N LEU A 37 -4.26 4.11 -0.92
CA LEU A 37 -5.41 3.19 -0.93
C LEU A 37 -5.30 2.07 -1.97
N PRO A 38 -4.91 2.33 -3.22
CA PRO A 38 -4.67 1.26 -4.19
C PRO A 38 -3.62 0.25 -3.74
N HIS A 39 -2.55 0.71 -3.09
CA HIS A 39 -1.54 -0.16 -2.49
C HIS A 39 -2.15 -1.13 -1.49
N LEU A 40 -3.08 -0.67 -0.65
CA LEU A 40 -3.75 -1.52 0.33
C LEU A 40 -4.48 -2.69 -0.33
N VAL A 41 -5.21 -2.43 -1.41
CA VAL A 41 -5.94 -3.46 -2.15
C VAL A 41 -4.97 -4.45 -2.80
N VAL A 42 -4.00 -3.92 -3.55
CA VAL A 42 -3.07 -4.75 -4.33
C VAL A 42 -2.16 -5.58 -3.43
N GLU A 43 -1.53 -4.97 -2.42
CA GLU A 43 -0.69 -5.69 -1.47
C GLU A 43 -1.47 -6.80 -0.76
N SER A 44 -2.71 -6.51 -0.35
CA SER A 44 -3.56 -7.47 0.34
C SER A 44 -3.94 -8.66 -0.54
N LEU A 45 -4.44 -8.40 -1.76
CA LEU A 45 -4.90 -9.45 -2.67
C LEU A 45 -3.73 -10.25 -3.27
N PHE A 46 -2.62 -9.58 -3.54
CA PHE A 46 -1.42 -10.22 -4.12
C PHE A 46 -0.53 -10.88 -3.05
N GLY A 47 -0.85 -10.72 -1.76
CA GLY A 47 -0.08 -11.28 -0.67
C GLY A 47 1.33 -10.68 -0.56
N ILE A 48 1.46 -9.36 -0.78
CA ILE A 48 2.72 -8.62 -0.66
C ILE A 48 2.83 -8.09 0.77
N GLU A 49 3.43 -8.86 1.66
CA GLU A 49 3.49 -8.52 3.08
C GLU A 49 4.60 -7.51 3.43
N ASP A 50 5.61 -7.39 2.59
CA ASP A 50 6.74 -6.47 2.73
C ASP A 50 6.57 -5.15 1.95
N GLY A 51 5.35 -4.87 1.49
CA GLY A 51 4.92 -3.58 0.95
C GLY A 51 4.64 -2.54 2.03
N LEU A 52 4.05 -1.40 1.65
CA LEU A 52 3.75 -0.28 2.54
C LEU A 52 2.85 -0.71 3.72
N TRP A 53 1.69 -1.30 3.41
CA TRP A 53 0.69 -1.63 4.42
C TRP A 53 1.08 -2.81 5.28
N GLY A 54 1.73 -3.81 4.70
CA GLY A 54 2.25 -4.94 5.45
C GLY A 54 3.34 -4.53 6.43
N VAL A 55 4.24 -3.62 6.06
CA VAL A 55 5.26 -3.05 6.96
C VAL A 55 4.61 -2.24 8.08
N LEU A 56 3.66 -1.36 7.75
CA LEU A 56 2.91 -0.58 8.74
C LEU A 56 2.17 -1.49 9.74
N ALA A 57 1.54 -2.56 9.27
CA ALA A 57 0.80 -3.51 10.10
C ALA A 57 1.69 -4.28 11.10
N ARG A 58 2.98 -4.41 10.82
CA ARG A 58 3.98 -4.98 11.73
C ARG A 58 4.65 -3.94 12.65
N GLY A 59 4.18 -2.70 12.64
CA GLY A 59 4.72 -1.61 13.45
C GLY A 59 5.92 -0.89 12.81
N GLY A 60 6.27 -1.23 11.55
CA GLY A 60 7.31 -0.55 10.79
C GLY A 60 6.83 0.81 10.27
N PHE A 61 7.73 1.78 10.23
CA PHE A 61 7.47 3.09 9.62
C PHE A 61 8.37 3.24 8.40
N GLY A 62 7.78 3.36 7.22
CA GLY A 62 8.54 3.64 6.01
C GLY A 62 9.21 5.01 6.04
N ALA A 63 10.32 5.16 5.32
CA ALA A 63 11.10 6.40 5.23
C ALA A 63 10.26 7.65 4.85
N ALA A 64 9.17 7.49 4.15
CA ALA A 64 8.24 8.57 3.79
C ALA A 64 7.59 9.22 5.03
N ASN A 65 7.44 8.49 6.13
CA ASN A 65 6.88 9.02 7.37
C ASN A 65 7.84 9.96 8.11
N LEU A 66 9.15 9.77 7.93
CA LEU A 66 10.18 10.64 8.52
C LEU A 66 10.28 12.00 7.83
N ALA A 67 10.12 12.06 6.52
CA ALA A 67 10.22 13.29 5.74
C ALA A 67 9.13 14.30 6.10
N ARG A 68 7.90 13.82 6.40
CA ARG A 68 6.76 14.68 6.74
C ARG A 68 6.82 15.25 8.17
N THR A 69 7.40 14.53 9.13
CA THR A 69 7.57 15.02 10.50
C THR A 69 8.64 16.10 10.58
N ARG A 70 9.64 16.11 9.71
CA ARG A 70 10.68 17.12 9.65
C ARG A 70 10.21 18.50 9.18
N SER A 71 9.14 18.59 8.40
CA SER A 71 8.68 19.86 7.82
C SER A 71 7.87 20.76 8.75
N ARG A 72 7.55 20.36 9.99
CA ARG A 72 6.69 21.10 10.91
C ARG A 72 7.36 21.59 12.18
N GLY A 73 8.66 21.90 12.18
CA GLY A 73 9.32 22.74 13.21
C GLY A 73 9.16 22.33 14.68
N ARG A 74 8.48 21.23 15.01
CA ARG A 74 8.40 20.64 16.35
C ARG A 74 9.08 19.27 16.32
N ARG A 75 10.12 19.12 17.14
CA ARG A 75 10.73 17.83 17.45
C ARG A 75 9.67 16.88 18.04
N ALA A 76 8.91 16.21 17.19
CA ALA A 76 8.23 15.03 17.61
C ALA A 76 9.31 13.98 17.90
N ARG A 77 9.56 13.73 19.17
CA ARG A 77 10.39 12.62 19.62
C ARG A 77 9.68 11.35 19.18
N LEU A 78 10.17 10.73 18.12
CA LEU A 78 9.79 9.37 17.76
C LEU A 78 10.37 8.47 18.87
N VAL A 79 9.47 7.96 19.70
CA VAL A 79 9.79 6.92 20.66
C VAL A 79 9.71 5.59 19.91
N THR A 80 10.76 5.26 19.18
CA THR A 80 11.05 3.90 18.74
C THR A 80 12.54 3.70 18.85
N ASP A 81 12.97 2.79 19.71
CA ASP A 81 14.37 2.45 19.95
C ASP A 81 15.00 1.62 18.82
N GLU A 82 14.26 1.33 17.74
CA GLU A 82 14.83 0.68 16.57
C GLU A 82 15.20 1.69 15.48
N PRO A 83 16.39 1.57 14.90
CA PRO A 83 16.80 2.41 13.77
C PRO A 83 15.85 2.22 12.62
N LEU A 84 15.09 3.25 12.28
CA LEU A 84 14.15 3.30 11.15
C LEU A 84 14.80 2.93 9.80
N ASP A 85 16.11 3.06 9.70
CA ASP A 85 16.91 2.74 8.52
C ASP A 85 16.93 1.23 8.20
N ASP A 86 16.86 0.37 9.22
CA ASP A 86 16.95 -1.08 9.04
C ASP A 86 15.65 -1.70 8.47
N LEU A 87 14.48 -1.23 8.89
CA LEU A 87 13.20 -1.71 8.37
C LEU A 87 12.93 -1.17 6.95
N GLY A 88 13.31 0.06 6.67
CA GLY A 88 13.24 0.65 5.33
C GLY A 88 14.18 -0.05 4.36
N ALA A 89 15.43 -0.32 4.74
CA ALA A 89 16.40 -1.00 3.90
C ALA A 89 16.04 -2.48 3.66
N ARG A 90 15.58 -3.20 4.70
CA ARG A 90 15.19 -4.61 4.58
C ARG A 90 13.92 -4.80 3.75
N ASN A 91 13.00 -3.85 3.76
CA ASN A 91 11.72 -3.96 3.04
C ASN A 91 11.70 -3.15 1.73
N TRP A 92 12.79 -2.46 1.38
CA TRP A 92 12.86 -1.65 0.17
C TRP A 92 12.44 -2.40 -1.11
N ARG A 93 12.90 -3.64 -1.26
CA ARG A 93 12.56 -4.47 -2.43
C ARG A 93 11.11 -4.88 -2.45
N GLY A 94 10.54 -5.22 -1.30
CA GLY A 94 9.10 -5.47 -1.18
C GLY A 94 8.28 -4.24 -1.54
N HIS A 95 8.72 -3.07 -1.09
CA HIS A 95 8.09 -1.81 -1.46
C HIS A 95 8.16 -1.54 -2.98
N LEU A 96 9.27 -1.83 -3.64
CA LEU A 96 9.39 -1.72 -5.10
C LEU A 96 8.42 -2.67 -5.82
N VAL A 97 8.32 -3.93 -5.37
CA VAL A 97 7.37 -4.90 -5.92
C VAL A 97 5.93 -4.43 -5.72
N ALA A 98 5.58 -3.97 -4.53
CA ALA A 98 4.26 -3.43 -4.22
C ALA A 98 3.91 -2.22 -5.10
N LYS A 99 4.87 -1.31 -5.28
CA LYS A 99 4.72 -0.13 -6.14
C LYS A 99 4.52 -0.53 -7.61
N ALA A 100 5.32 -1.45 -8.13
CA ALA A 100 5.18 -1.94 -9.50
C ALA A 100 3.82 -2.62 -9.71
N ALA A 101 3.42 -3.50 -8.79
CA ALA A 101 2.13 -4.19 -8.83
C ALA A 101 0.95 -3.20 -8.80
N THR A 102 1.01 -2.20 -7.92
CA THR A 102 -0.03 -1.17 -7.83
C THR A 102 -0.11 -0.32 -9.09
N ASN A 103 1.04 0.08 -9.63
CA ASN A 103 1.09 0.86 -10.88
C ASN A 103 0.56 0.04 -12.06
N ALA A 104 0.89 -1.26 -12.13
CA ALA A 104 0.40 -2.16 -13.17
C ALA A 104 -1.13 -2.31 -13.11
N VAL A 105 -1.69 -2.49 -11.91
CA VAL A 105 -3.16 -2.61 -11.71
C VAL A 105 -3.86 -1.28 -12.02
N MET A 106 -3.28 -0.15 -11.65
CA MET A 106 -3.85 1.18 -11.87
C MET A 106 -3.59 1.77 -13.25
N ASN A 107 -2.81 1.10 -14.08
CA ASN A 107 -2.44 1.59 -15.42
C ASN A 107 -1.82 3.00 -15.42
N ARG A 108 -0.94 3.29 -14.44
CA ARG A 108 -0.45 4.65 -14.21
C ARG A 108 0.70 5.08 -15.12
N TRP A 109 1.49 4.11 -15.62
CA TRP A 109 2.75 4.40 -16.29
C TRP A 109 2.86 3.80 -17.69
N GLN A 110 1.97 2.92 -18.04
CA GLN A 110 1.99 2.20 -19.31
C GLN A 110 0.55 2.07 -19.80
N GLU A 111 0.29 2.47 -21.02
CA GLU A 111 -1.00 2.28 -21.65
C GLU A 111 -1.26 0.80 -21.91
N GLY A 112 -2.50 0.38 -21.74
CA GLY A 112 -2.89 -0.99 -21.99
C GLY A 112 -4.27 -1.32 -21.41
N PRO A 113 -4.85 -2.47 -21.75
CA PRO A 113 -6.18 -2.84 -21.30
C PRO A 113 -6.18 -3.14 -19.79
N ASP A 114 -7.29 -2.77 -19.11
CA ASP A 114 -7.55 -3.13 -17.70
C ASP A 114 -8.02 -4.59 -17.61
N THR A 115 -7.15 -5.50 -18.02
CA THR A 115 -7.36 -6.94 -18.04
C THR A 115 -6.23 -7.65 -17.28
N PRO A 116 -6.43 -8.90 -16.83
CA PRO A 116 -5.36 -9.67 -16.19
C PRO A 116 -4.09 -9.75 -17.04
N ASP A 117 -4.19 -9.97 -18.33
CA ASP A 117 -3.04 -10.02 -19.23
C ASP A 117 -2.34 -8.66 -19.37
N GLY A 118 -3.12 -7.58 -19.42
CA GLY A 118 -2.58 -6.22 -19.42
C GLY A 118 -1.79 -5.92 -18.14
N VAL A 119 -2.29 -6.36 -16.98
CA VAL A 119 -1.57 -6.22 -15.69
C VAL A 119 -0.27 -7.05 -15.71
N ARG A 120 -0.32 -8.30 -16.18
CA ARG A 120 0.89 -9.15 -16.27
C ARG A 120 1.94 -8.54 -17.20
N ALA A 121 1.51 -8.04 -18.36
CA ALA A 121 2.43 -7.40 -19.29
C ALA A 121 3.12 -6.18 -18.67
N ARG A 122 2.37 -5.34 -17.95
CA ARG A 122 2.91 -4.16 -17.24
C ARG A 122 3.80 -4.51 -16.04
N LEU A 123 3.58 -5.69 -15.43
CA LEU A 123 4.41 -6.17 -14.32
C LEU A 123 5.74 -6.79 -14.78
N SER A 124 5.89 -7.10 -16.06
CA SER A 124 7.12 -7.69 -16.57
C SER A 124 8.30 -6.73 -16.38
N PRO A 125 9.35 -7.13 -15.64
CA PRO A 125 10.49 -6.26 -15.41
C PRO A 125 11.26 -6.04 -16.70
N GLY A 126 11.75 -4.82 -16.91
CA GLY A 126 12.66 -4.51 -18.02
C GLY A 126 14.02 -5.20 -17.85
N ASP A 127 14.80 -5.20 -18.91
CA ASP A 127 16.12 -5.87 -18.97
C ASP A 127 17.14 -5.31 -17.96
N GLU A 128 16.98 -4.05 -17.55
CA GLU A 128 17.86 -3.38 -16.58
C GLU A 128 17.54 -3.73 -15.11
N ALA A 129 16.46 -4.47 -14.84
CA ALA A 129 16.09 -4.84 -13.48
C ALA A 129 17.12 -5.81 -12.87
N ASP A 130 17.43 -5.63 -11.57
CA ASP A 130 18.31 -6.57 -10.86
C ASP A 130 17.69 -7.97 -10.74
N ALA A 131 18.53 -8.98 -10.56
CA ALA A 131 18.11 -10.38 -10.55
C ALA A 131 17.12 -10.70 -9.42
N ASP A 132 17.29 -10.12 -8.23
CA ASP A 132 16.38 -10.35 -7.08
C ASP A 132 15.01 -9.73 -7.34
N TYR A 133 14.96 -8.52 -7.89
CA TYR A 133 13.70 -7.89 -8.27
C TYR A 133 12.97 -8.71 -9.34
N ARG A 134 13.68 -9.15 -10.38
CA ARG A 134 13.10 -10.04 -11.41
C ARG A 134 12.55 -11.32 -10.83
N GLN A 135 13.30 -11.97 -9.94
CA GLN A 135 12.86 -13.19 -9.27
C GLN A 135 11.59 -12.97 -8.42
N ARG A 136 11.52 -11.88 -7.69
CA ARG A 136 10.33 -11.50 -6.89
C ARG A 136 9.10 -11.25 -7.75
N ILE A 137 9.25 -10.52 -8.86
CA ILE A 137 8.15 -10.30 -9.82
C ILE A 137 7.73 -11.61 -10.48
N ALA A 138 8.66 -12.46 -10.90
CA ALA A 138 8.34 -13.77 -11.46
C ALA A 138 7.59 -14.66 -10.46
N GLY A 139 8.06 -14.69 -9.20
CA GLY A 139 7.38 -15.40 -8.12
C GLY A 139 5.99 -14.83 -7.81
N LEU A 140 5.81 -13.52 -7.92
CA LEU A 140 4.51 -12.88 -7.80
C LEU A 140 3.58 -13.32 -8.94
N LEU A 141 4.01 -13.17 -10.18
CA LEU A 141 3.25 -13.54 -11.37
C LEU A 141 2.84 -15.01 -11.38
N GLY A 142 3.73 -15.93 -10.94
CA GLY A 142 3.48 -17.36 -10.90
C GLY A 142 2.36 -17.79 -9.92
N ARG A 143 1.97 -16.93 -8.96
CA ARG A 143 0.89 -17.22 -8.00
C ARG A 143 -0.39 -16.41 -8.21
N LEU A 144 -0.40 -15.49 -9.19
CA LEU A 144 -1.57 -14.67 -9.48
C LEU A 144 -2.41 -15.31 -10.58
N ASP A 145 -3.64 -15.68 -10.24
CA ASP A 145 -4.66 -16.06 -11.20
C ASP A 145 -5.44 -14.83 -11.72
N ASP A 146 -6.19 -15.03 -12.78
CA ASP A 146 -6.99 -13.98 -13.43
C ASP A 146 -8.05 -13.40 -12.49
N ALA A 147 -8.64 -14.26 -11.66
CA ALA A 147 -9.68 -13.85 -10.72
C ALA A 147 -9.10 -12.88 -9.67
N THR A 148 -7.92 -13.18 -9.12
CA THR A 148 -7.22 -12.32 -8.16
C THR A 148 -6.85 -10.97 -8.79
N ILE A 149 -6.36 -10.97 -10.03
CA ILE A 149 -6.02 -9.72 -10.73
C ILE A 149 -7.28 -8.90 -11.02
N ALA A 150 -8.34 -9.54 -11.50
CA ALA A 150 -9.61 -8.85 -11.75
C ALA A 150 -10.21 -8.25 -10.47
N LEU A 151 -10.13 -8.97 -9.34
CA LEU A 151 -10.51 -8.45 -8.02
C LEU A 151 -9.67 -7.24 -7.60
N ALA A 152 -8.37 -7.23 -7.89
CA ALA A 152 -7.51 -6.10 -7.59
C ALA A 152 -7.88 -4.87 -8.43
N ILE A 153 -8.14 -5.05 -9.73
CA ILE A 153 -8.59 -3.97 -10.63
C ILE A 153 -9.92 -3.38 -10.12
N GLY A 154 -10.92 -4.23 -9.87
CA GLY A 154 -12.22 -3.81 -9.36
C GLY A 154 -12.11 -3.16 -7.98
N GLY A 155 -11.43 -3.82 -7.05
CA GLY A 155 -11.27 -3.36 -5.68
C GLY A 155 -10.55 -2.02 -5.54
N THR A 156 -9.52 -1.76 -6.34
CA THR A 156 -8.84 -0.44 -6.36
C THR A 156 -9.78 0.65 -6.84
N ARG A 157 -10.57 0.39 -7.87
CA ARG A 157 -11.55 1.34 -8.42
C ARG A 157 -12.67 1.62 -7.41
N ASP A 158 -13.22 0.56 -6.81
CA ASP A 158 -14.33 0.66 -5.86
C ASP A 158 -13.90 1.41 -4.59
N LEU A 159 -12.73 1.07 -4.03
CA LEU A 159 -12.24 1.70 -2.81
C LEU A 159 -11.87 3.17 -3.04
N SER A 160 -11.23 3.49 -4.17
CA SER A 160 -10.93 4.87 -4.56
C SER A 160 -12.22 5.68 -4.76
N SER A 161 -13.24 5.09 -5.40
CA SER A 161 -14.55 5.72 -5.60
C SER A 161 -15.30 5.90 -4.28
N ALA A 162 -15.24 4.93 -3.38
CA ALA A 162 -15.83 5.05 -2.05
C ALA A 162 -15.20 6.20 -1.26
N TRP A 163 -13.86 6.29 -1.29
CA TRP A 163 -13.13 7.41 -0.67
C TRP A 163 -13.51 8.76 -1.27
N ALA A 164 -13.56 8.85 -2.60
CA ALA A 164 -13.91 10.10 -3.27
C ALA A 164 -15.29 10.63 -2.87
N ARG A 165 -16.27 9.74 -2.69
CA ARG A 165 -17.65 10.08 -2.32
C ARG A 165 -17.86 10.40 -0.83
N LEU A 166 -16.90 10.08 0.05
CA LEU A 166 -17.02 10.43 1.45
C LEU A 166 -17.07 11.96 1.64
N PRO A 167 -17.96 12.47 2.48
CA PRO A 167 -17.93 13.87 2.89
C PRO A 167 -16.69 14.18 3.75
N ALA A 168 -16.38 15.45 3.95
CA ALA A 168 -15.42 15.87 4.96
C ALA A 168 -15.81 15.30 6.34
N VAL A 169 -14.83 14.91 7.14
CA VAL A 169 -14.94 14.15 8.40
C VAL A 169 -15.58 12.77 8.26
N GLY A 170 -15.84 12.31 7.04
CA GLY A 170 -16.27 10.94 6.77
C GLY A 170 -15.22 9.92 7.17
N LEU A 171 -15.67 8.72 7.55
CA LEU A 171 -14.81 7.64 8.01
C LEU A 171 -14.90 6.44 7.06
N LEU A 172 -13.75 5.84 6.77
CA LEU A 172 -13.64 4.54 6.12
C LEU A 172 -12.87 3.60 7.03
N ARG A 173 -13.49 2.46 7.37
CA ARG A 173 -12.87 1.44 8.22
C ARG A 173 -12.55 0.22 7.40
N LEU A 174 -11.32 -0.22 7.48
CA LEU A 174 -10.76 -1.34 6.72
C LEU A 174 -10.00 -2.27 7.67
N GLN A 175 -9.65 -3.44 7.16
CA GLN A 175 -8.77 -4.39 7.82
C GLN A 175 -7.60 -4.72 6.92
N TRP A 176 -6.44 -4.98 7.51
CA TRP A 176 -5.27 -5.49 6.80
C TRP A 176 -4.95 -6.92 7.28
N PRO A 177 -4.76 -7.89 6.38
CA PRO A 177 -5.13 -7.80 4.97
C PRO A 177 -6.64 -7.68 4.78
N LEU A 178 -7.07 -7.17 3.63
CA LEU A 178 -8.49 -7.13 3.29
C LEU A 178 -9.06 -8.56 3.26
N PRO A 179 -10.27 -8.77 3.77
CA PRO A 179 -10.89 -10.09 3.71
C PRO A 179 -11.05 -10.50 2.23
N ARG A 180 -10.53 -11.67 1.88
CA ARG A 180 -10.82 -12.27 0.58
C ARG A 180 -12.30 -12.58 0.57
N ARG A 181 -13.08 -11.91 -0.28
CA ARG A 181 -14.46 -12.33 -0.52
C ARG A 181 -14.38 -13.72 -1.12
N GLN A 182 -14.88 -14.72 -0.40
CA GLN A 182 -15.14 -16.02 -1.02
C GLN A 182 -16.20 -15.80 -2.09
N PRO A 183 -16.04 -16.38 -3.27
CA PRO A 183 -17.02 -16.32 -4.36
C PRO A 183 -18.36 -16.92 -3.97
#